data_b6784d17e9fb6b8f80531bad51493080
#
_entry.id   b6784d17e9fb6b8f80531bad51493080
#
_cell.length_a   1.000
_cell.length_b   1.000
_cell.length_c   1.000
_cell.angle_alpha   90.00
_cell.angle_beta   90.00
_cell.angle_gamma   90.00
#
_symmetry.space_group_name_H-M   'P 1'
#
loop_
_entity.id
_entity.type
_entity.pdbx_description
1 polymer ?
#
loop_
_entity_poly.entity_id
_entity_poly.type
_entity_poly.pdbx_seq_one_letter_code
_entity_poly.pdbx_strand_id
1 'polypeptide(L)'
;EICACLVGSEMCIRDRSLREHYDLAELSKALATINTESPLEYVYEEARLGNLYTPEAYQLCKQLEFKNLLGRFDTSAVPENTIEQNFFTCSDLGGAEALFKKAAEKNYIGVALLSDKEGVYGLGIALTKGEIYYVPVEGLLTGDYICAALKEIADSTILCSIDVKSMLKHVGLEDAGHVFDTGVAVYLLNPLKSSYTFDDIAREYLDGALLPTRTDLLGKDSLKAAWEKSSDGLMSYACHLAYTAYATREPIENALKETEMWNVYREIELPLIFTLDSMEKWGIRVKGEELKAYGEKLQVRIAELEKLIYEQAGEEFNINSPKQLGVILFEKMGIPGGRKTKTGYSTAADILEKLAPEQPIVNDILEYRQLTKLKSTYADGLSAVIEADGRIHSTFNQTITATGRISSTEPNLQNIPVRMELGRLIRKVFIPEEGYRFVDADYSQIELRVLAHMSGDVTMIDAFNNELDI
;
A
#
# COMPACT_ATOMS: atom_id res chain seq x y z
N GLU A 1 48.35 -29.68 -11.46
CA GLU A 1 48.74 -30.04 -10.07
C GLU A 1 47.85 -29.45 -8.99
N ILE A 2 46.58 -29.21 -9.29
CA ILE A 2 45.63 -28.78 -8.28
C ILE A 2 44.75 -30.02 -7.98
N CYS A 3 44.94 -30.59 -6.78
CA CYS A 3 44.01 -31.50 -6.15
C CYS A 3 44.12 -33.00 -6.28
N ALA A 4 45.21 -33.56 -5.83
CA ALA A 4 45.12 -34.91 -5.26
C ALA A 4 44.60 -34.95 -3.81
N CYS A 5 44.51 -33.79 -3.13
CA CYS A 5 44.19 -33.71 -1.70
C CYS A 5 42.79 -33.21 -1.32
N LEU A 6 41.92 -32.86 -2.30
CA LEU A 6 40.63 -32.18 -2.03
C LEU A 6 39.45 -32.87 -2.76
N VAL A 7 39.43 -34.16 -2.83
CA VAL A 7 38.27 -34.92 -3.35
C VAL A 7 37.07 -34.68 -2.44
N GLY A 8 36.07 -33.99 -2.94
CA GLY A 8 34.85 -33.63 -2.19
C GLY A 8 34.80 -32.20 -1.63
N SER A 9 35.82 -31.35 -1.88
CA SER A 9 35.77 -29.94 -1.49
C SER A 9 34.94 -29.09 -2.44
N GLU A 10 34.47 -27.90 -1.97
CA GLU A 10 33.81 -26.91 -2.80
C GLU A 10 34.59 -26.57 -4.08
N MET A 11 35.92 -26.61 -4.01
CA MET A 11 36.82 -26.31 -5.14
C MET A 11 36.71 -27.39 -6.23
N CYS A 12 36.57 -28.68 -5.87
CA CYS A 12 36.33 -29.74 -6.85
C CYS A 12 34.96 -29.71 -7.49
N ILE A 13 33.93 -29.27 -6.73
CA ILE A 13 32.58 -29.06 -7.27
C ILE A 13 32.58 -27.91 -8.28
N ARG A 14 33.26 -26.81 -7.99
CA ARG A 14 33.40 -25.65 -8.90
C ARG A 14 34.21 -26.02 -10.14
N ASP A 15 35.28 -26.79 -10.02
CA ASP A 15 36.08 -27.25 -11.15
C ASP A 15 35.27 -28.17 -12.08
N ARG A 16 34.48 -29.08 -11.50
CA ARG A 16 33.56 -29.94 -12.27
C ARG A 16 32.51 -29.13 -12.98
N SER A 17 31.85 -28.18 -12.32
CA SER A 17 30.85 -27.31 -12.89
C SER A 17 31.41 -26.46 -14.03
N LEU A 18 32.64 -25.95 -13.90
CA LEU A 18 33.34 -25.23 -14.97
C LEU A 18 33.63 -26.09 -16.17
N ARG A 19 33.99 -27.37 -15.97
CA ARG A 19 34.26 -28.32 -17.07
C ARG A 19 32.98 -28.74 -17.78
N GLU A 20 31.89 -28.97 -17.01
CA GLU A 20 30.59 -29.37 -17.56
C GLU A 20 29.92 -28.21 -18.32
N HIS A 21 30.25 -26.95 -17.99
CA HIS A 21 29.68 -25.73 -18.59
C HIS A 21 30.76 -24.81 -19.16
N TYR A 22 31.79 -25.41 -19.78
CA TYR A 22 32.92 -24.64 -20.32
C TYR A 22 32.51 -23.62 -21.37
N ASP A 23 31.56 -23.96 -22.23
CA ASP A 23 31.01 -23.06 -23.24
C ASP A 23 30.38 -21.80 -22.66
N LEU A 24 29.66 -21.96 -21.51
CA LEU A 24 29.09 -20.83 -20.78
C LEU A 24 30.17 -19.98 -20.11
N ALA A 25 31.26 -20.58 -19.66
CA ALA A 25 32.40 -19.87 -19.11
C ALA A 25 33.14 -19.06 -20.17
N GLU A 26 33.32 -19.62 -21.38
CA GLU A 26 33.89 -18.89 -22.50
C GLU A 26 32.99 -17.75 -22.98
N LEU A 27 31.68 -17.97 -23.09
CA LEU A 27 30.70 -16.93 -23.37
C LEU A 27 30.74 -15.80 -22.33
N SER A 28 30.78 -16.17 -21.06
CA SER A 28 30.87 -15.20 -19.95
C SER A 28 32.16 -14.39 -20.03
N LYS A 29 33.27 -15.01 -20.39
CA LYS A 29 34.54 -14.33 -20.62
C LYS A 29 34.47 -13.36 -21.79
N ALA A 30 33.88 -13.81 -22.93
CA ALA A 30 33.71 -12.94 -24.11
C ALA A 30 32.83 -11.72 -23.77
N LEU A 31 31.71 -11.91 -23.04
CA LEU A 31 30.82 -10.83 -22.63
C LEU A 31 31.43 -9.90 -21.58
N ALA A 32 32.30 -10.41 -20.71
CA ALA A 32 33.00 -9.60 -19.70
C ALA A 32 34.25 -8.91 -20.26
N THR A 33 34.73 -9.29 -21.46
CA THR A 33 35.89 -8.65 -22.08
C THR A 33 35.49 -7.36 -22.78
N ILE A 34 36.12 -6.26 -22.40
CA ILE A 34 35.88 -4.95 -23.01
C ILE A 34 36.29 -5.01 -24.49
N ASN A 35 35.37 -4.72 -25.37
CA ASN A 35 35.68 -4.56 -26.78
C ASN A 35 36.30 -3.18 -27.02
N THR A 36 37.61 -3.16 -27.30
CA THR A 36 38.35 -1.93 -27.57
C THR A 36 38.27 -1.49 -29.03
N GLU A 37 37.67 -2.30 -29.89
CA GLU A 37 37.52 -2.03 -31.33
C GLU A 37 36.08 -1.64 -31.70
N SER A 38 35.26 -1.32 -30.72
CA SER A 38 33.91 -0.81 -30.95
C SER A 38 33.97 0.45 -31.82
N PRO A 39 33.16 0.56 -32.90
CA PRO A 39 33.16 1.73 -33.76
C PRO A 39 32.50 2.91 -33.05
N LEU A 40 33.23 3.60 -32.21
CA LEU A 40 32.81 4.81 -31.52
C LEU A 40 33.40 6.01 -32.24
N GLU A 41 32.57 6.86 -32.79
CA GLU A 41 32.96 8.21 -33.21
C GLU A 41 33.10 9.06 -31.95
N TYR A 42 34.35 9.27 -31.51
CA TYR A 42 34.65 9.96 -30.29
C TYR A 42 35.73 11.00 -30.47
N VAL A 43 35.38 12.25 -30.15
CA VAL A 43 36.33 13.37 -30.20
C VAL A 43 36.69 13.70 -28.74
N TYR A 44 37.90 13.38 -28.32
CA TYR A 44 38.37 13.52 -26.94
C TYR A 44 38.27 14.96 -26.41
N GLU A 45 38.51 15.93 -27.28
CA GLU A 45 38.49 17.37 -26.98
C GLU A 45 37.08 17.86 -26.65
N GLU A 46 36.04 17.20 -27.18
CA GLU A 46 34.63 17.51 -26.93
C GLU A 46 34.08 16.83 -25.68
N ALA A 47 34.79 15.84 -25.12
CA ALA A 47 34.40 15.12 -23.91
C ALA A 47 34.71 15.89 -22.61
N ARG A 48 34.60 17.21 -22.62
CA ARG A 48 34.74 18.02 -21.40
C ARG A 48 33.45 17.94 -20.60
N LEU A 49 33.61 17.68 -19.29
CA LEU A 49 32.51 17.76 -18.35
C LEU A 49 32.03 19.23 -18.25
N GLY A 50 30.85 19.49 -18.78
CA GLY A 50 30.12 20.74 -18.53
C GLY A 50 29.39 20.71 -17.19
N ASN A 51 28.49 21.68 -16.97
CA ASN A 51 27.57 21.61 -15.84
C ASN A 51 26.58 20.47 -16.07
N LEU A 52 26.67 19.42 -15.26
CA LEU A 52 25.75 18.27 -15.34
C LEU A 52 24.41 18.52 -14.63
N TYR A 53 24.35 19.57 -13.82
CA TYR A 53 23.19 19.91 -12.98
C TYR A 53 22.36 21.02 -13.63
N THR A 54 21.84 20.75 -14.83
CA THR A 54 20.96 21.67 -15.54
C THR A 54 19.49 21.41 -15.20
N PRO A 55 18.57 22.38 -15.45
CA PRO A 55 17.13 22.15 -15.27
C PRO A 55 16.59 20.96 -16.06
N GLU A 56 17.10 20.75 -17.30
CA GLU A 56 16.70 19.62 -18.14
C GLU A 56 17.18 18.28 -17.57
N ALA A 57 18.41 18.24 -17.05
CA ALA A 57 18.93 17.07 -16.35
C ALA A 57 18.15 16.78 -15.08
N TYR A 58 17.72 17.80 -14.32
CA TYR A 58 16.85 17.66 -13.18
C TYR A 58 15.51 17.04 -13.55
N GLN A 59 14.87 17.56 -14.62
CA GLN A 59 13.60 17.02 -15.13
C GLN A 59 13.74 15.55 -15.56
N LEU A 60 14.82 15.22 -16.30
CA LEU A 60 15.08 13.85 -16.72
C LEU A 60 15.33 12.91 -15.53
N CYS A 61 16.10 13.33 -14.54
CA CYS A 61 16.33 12.55 -13.31
C CYS A 61 15.03 12.34 -12.53
N LYS A 62 14.13 13.32 -12.52
CA LYS A 62 12.82 13.22 -11.88
C LYS A 62 11.90 12.27 -12.64
N GLN A 63 11.86 12.36 -13.98
CA GLN A 63 11.11 11.48 -14.85
C GLN A 63 11.56 10.01 -14.74
N LEU A 64 12.88 9.79 -14.61
CA LEU A 64 13.47 8.45 -14.45
C LEU A 64 13.53 7.97 -12.99
N GLU A 65 12.98 8.74 -12.04
CA GLU A 65 12.94 8.43 -10.59
C GLU A 65 14.31 8.23 -9.94
N PHE A 66 15.33 8.92 -10.41
CA PHE A 66 16.68 8.88 -9.84
C PHE A 66 16.80 9.69 -8.54
N LYS A 67 16.07 9.27 -7.50
CA LYS A 67 15.93 9.98 -6.21
C LYS A 67 17.28 10.41 -5.59
N ASN A 68 18.30 9.55 -5.67
CA ASN A 68 19.63 9.84 -5.12
C ASN A 68 20.40 10.91 -5.91
N LEU A 69 20.06 11.14 -7.17
CA LEU A 69 20.66 12.18 -8.00
C LEU A 69 19.97 13.53 -7.80
N LEU A 70 18.67 13.54 -7.57
CA LEU A 70 17.90 14.77 -7.38
C LEU A 70 18.45 15.64 -6.22
N GLY A 71 18.89 15.02 -5.12
CA GLY A 71 19.49 15.71 -3.99
C GLY A 71 20.86 16.37 -4.26
N ARG A 72 21.43 16.23 -5.47
CA ARG A 72 22.69 16.85 -5.89
C ARG A 72 22.50 18.13 -6.72
N PHE A 73 21.28 18.42 -7.10
CA PHE A 73 20.96 19.63 -7.85
C PHE A 73 20.77 20.82 -6.91
N ASP A 74 21.29 21.97 -7.29
CA ASP A 74 21.05 23.22 -6.58
C ASP A 74 19.61 23.71 -6.86
N THR A 75 19.08 24.53 -5.94
CA THR A 75 17.74 25.09 -6.06
C THR A 75 17.50 25.89 -7.35
N SER A 76 18.56 26.46 -7.92
CA SER A 76 18.51 27.18 -9.23
C SER A 76 18.28 26.27 -10.44
N ALA A 77 18.50 24.96 -10.31
CA ALA A 77 18.24 23.98 -11.36
C ALA A 77 16.81 23.42 -11.31
N VAL A 78 16.06 23.71 -10.24
CA VAL A 78 14.67 23.29 -10.10
C VAL A 78 13.79 24.26 -10.88
N PRO A 79 13.00 23.79 -11.88
CA PRO A 79 12.09 24.68 -12.63
C PRO A 79 11.08 25.34 -11.68
N GLU A 80 10.81 26.62 -11.89
CA GLU A 80 9.73 27.30 -11.16
C GLU A 80 8.39 26.63 -11.48
N ASN A 81 7.65 26.30 -10.42
CA ASN A 81 6.29 25.78 -10.57
C ASN A 81 5.33 26.93 -10.85
N THR A 82 5.07 27.18 -12.14
CA THR A 82 4.18 28.29 -12.57
C THR A 82 2.73 28.11 -12.15
N ILE A 83 2.32 26.91 -11.75
CA ILE A 83 0.94 26.61 -11.32
C ILE A 83 0.61 27.32 -10.03
N GLU A 84 1.56 27.49 -9.12
CA GLU A 84 1.37 28.16 -7.83
C GLU A 84 1.00 29.64 -7.94
N GLN A 85 1.28 30.27 -9.09
CA GLN A 85 0.83 31.64 -9.38
C GLN A 85 -0.70 31.77 -9.47
N ASN A 86 -1.39 30.63 -9.64
CA ASN A 86 -2.85 30.55 -9.71
C ASN A 86 -3.48 30.07 -8.39
N PHE A 87 -2.71 30.05 -7.30
CA PHE A 87 -3.19 29.67 -5.97
C PHE A 87 -3.61 30.91 -5.20
N PHE A 88 -4.82 30.87 -4.68
CA PHE A 88 -5.42 31.96 -3.93
C PHE A 88 -5.91 31.45 -2.57
N THR A 89 -5.80 32.25 -1.54
CA THR A 89 -6.40 31.94 -0.23
C THR A 89 -7.71 32.70 -0.08
N CYS A 90 -8.75 31.99 0.39
CA CYS A 90 -10.04 32.55 0.72
C CYS A 90 -10.33 32.32 2.21
N SER A 91 -10.04 33.32 3.05
CA SER A 91 -10.09 33.23 4.51
C SER A 91 -11.25 33.99 5.16
N ASP A 92 -12.08 34.67 4.37
CA ASP A 92 -13.27 35.33 4.86
C ASP A 92 -14.55 34.61 4.43
N LEU A 93 -15.61 34.74 5.26
CA LEU A 93 -16.86 34.02 5.03
C LEU A 93 -17.57 34.49 3.73
N GLY A 94 -17.58 35.77 3.44
CA GLY A 94 -18.25 36.28 2.25
C GLY A 94 -17.57 35.83 0.95
N GLY A 95 -16.24 35.82 0.96
CA GLY A 95 -15.43 35.27 -0.14
C GLY A 95 -15.68 33.78 -0.34
N ALA A 96 -15.76 33.02 0.75
CA ALA A 96 -16.03 31.58 0.70
C ALA A 96 -17.46 31.27 0.17
N GLU A 97 -18.48 32.02 0.61
CA GLU A 97 -19.84 31.89 0.07
C GLU A 97 -19.89 32.18 -1.43
N ALA A 98 -19.22 33.23 -1.89
CA ALA A 98 -19.14 33.56 -3.31
C ALA A 98 -18.39 32.46 -4.11
N LEU A 99 -17.32 31.94 -3.55
CA LEU A 99 -16.55 30.84 -4.14
C LEU A 99 -17.39 29.57 -4.27
N PHE A 100 -18.09 29.16 -3.22
CA PHE A 100 -18.93 27.94 -3.21
C PHE A 100 -20.13 28.09 -4.18
N LYS A 101 -20.75 29.27 -4.24
CA LYS A 101 -21.78 29.57 -5.26
C LYS A 101 -21.24 29.42 -6.68
N LYS A 102 -20.06 29.99 -6.96
CA LYS A 102 -19.39 29.86 -8.26
C LYS A 102 -19.02 28.36 -8.57
N ALA A 103 -18.66 27.61 -7.56
CA ALA A 103 -18.37 26.18 -7.68
C ALA A 103 -19.63 25.39 -8.08
N ALA A 104 -20.77 25.67 -7.47
CA ALA A 104 -22.05 25.01 -7.76
C ALA A 104 -22.58 25.29 -9.19
N GLU A 105 -22.07 26.32 -9.88
CA GLU A 105 -22.40 26.62 -11.28
C GLU A 105 -21.54 25.83 -12.29
N LYS A 106 -20.57 25.01 -11.83
CA LYS A 106 -19.67 24.25 -12.70
C LYS A 106 -20.19 22.84 -12.94
N ASN A 107 -19.84 22.25 -14.08
CA ASN A 107 -20.13 20.83 -14.36
C ASN A 107 -19.33 19.90 -13.42
N TYR A 108 -18.08 20.27 -13.15
CA TYR A 108 -17.19 19.60 -12.19
C TYR A 108 -16.15 20.56 -11.64
N ILE A 109 -15.63 20.24 -10.46
CA ILE A 109 -14.55 20.95 -9.78
C ILE A 109 -13.56 19.94 -9.20
N GLY A 110 -12.30 20.36 -9.02
CA GLY A 110 -11.33 19.60 -8.24
C GLY A 110 -11.44 19.96 -6.76
N VAL A 111 -11.44 18.99 -5.89
CA VAL A 111 -11.53 19.19 -4.43
C VAL A 111 -10.49 18.35 -3.68
N ALA A 112 -9.97 18.94 -2.60
CA ALA A 112 -9.07 18.27 -1.67
C ALA A 112 -9.44 18.68 -0.24
N LEU A 113 -10.25 17.88 0.43
CA LEU A 113 -10.55 18.06 1.85
C LEU A 113 -9.39 17.53 2.67
N LEU A 114 -8.63 18.41 3.29
CA LEU A 114 -7.55 18.04 4.19
C LEU A 114 -8.13 17.67 5.55
N SER A 115 -8.14 16.39 5.87
CA SER A 115 -8.75 15.87 7.10
C SER A 115 -8.05 14.59 7.58
N ASP A 116 -8.25 14.28 8.86
CA ASP A 116 -7.89 13.00 9.47
C ASP A 116 -8.94 12.59 10.52
N LYS A 117 -8.63 11.61 11.37
CA LYS A 117 -9.54 11.14 12.43
C LYS A 117 -9.89 12.22 13.46
N GLU A 118 -9.09 13.27 13.58
CA GLU A 118 -9.27 14.33 14.57
C GLU A 118 -10.09 15.51 14.03
N GLY A 119 -10.18 15.68 12.69
CA GLY A 119 -11.01 16.71 12.10
C GLY A 119 -10.60 17.17 10.69
N VAL A 120 -11.15 18.30 10.29
CA VAL A 120 -10.91 18.97 9.01
C VAL A 120 -9.99 20.16 9.23
N TYR A 121 -9.00 20.37 8.37
CA TYR A 121 -7.97 21.41 8.48
C TYR A 121 -8.00 22.43 7.36
N GLY A 122 -8.66 22.14 6.25
CA GLY A 122 -8.80 23.05 5.12
C GLY A 122 -9.34 22.35 3.88
N LEU A 123 -9.65 23.15 2.87
CA LEU A 123 -10.15 22.71 1.58
C LEU A 123 -9.37 23.36 0.46
N GLY A 124 -8.80 22.54 -0.43
CA GLY A 124 -8.37 22.96 -1.76
C GLY A 124 -9.54 22.85 -2.74
N ILE A 125 -9.77 23.84 -3.57
CA ILE A 125 -10.82 23.83 -4.59
C ILE A 125 -10.30 24.42 -5.90
N ALA A 126 -10.39 23.69 -7.00
CA ALA A 126 -10.01 24.11 -8.34
C ALA A 126 -11.26 24.26 -9.21
N LEU A 127 -11.56 25.48 -9.63
CA LEU A 127 -12.67 25.79 -10.53
C LEU A 127 -12.27 25.71 -12.01
N THR A 128 -11.00 26.01 -12.28
CA THR A 128 -10.32 25.91 -13.58
C THR A 128 -8.84 25.67 -13.34
N LYS A 129 -8.06 25.45 -14.40
CA LYS A 129 -6.58 25.34 -14.31
C LYS A 129 -5.90 26.65 -13.82
N GLY A 130 -6.59 27.79 -13.87
CA GLY A 130 -6.08 29.10 -13.46
C GLY A 130 -6.78 29.69 -12.22
N GLU A 131 -7.73 28.98 -11.62
CA GLU A 131 -8.48 29.45 -10.45
C GLU A 131 -8.51 28.33 -9.40
N ILE A 132 -7.52 28.32 -8.54
CA ILE A 132 -7.34 27.32 -7.50
C ILE A 132 -7.29 28.04 -6.14
N TYR A 133 -8.16 27.64 -5.24
CA TYR A 133 -8.35 28.31 -3.97
C TYR A 133 -8.07 27.38 -2.81
N TYR A 134 -7.49 27.91 -1.76
CA TYR A 134 -7.42 27.28 -0.45
C TYR A 134 -8.37 27.99 0.52
N VAL A 135 -9.24 27.23 1.17
CA VAL A 135 -10.13 27.69 2.22
C VAL A 135 -9.63 27.11 3.54
N PRO A 136 -8.99 27.90 4.41
CA PRO A 136 -8.48 27.43 5.69
C PRO A 136 -9.64 27.16 6.67
N VAL A 137 -9.44 26.24 7.61
CA VAL A 137 -10.32 26.12 8.78
C VAL A 137 -9.85 27.12 9.83
N GLU A 138 -10.50 28.29 9.84
CA GLU A 138 -10.23 29.36 10.80
C GLU A 138 -11.47 30.25 11.03
N GLY A 139 -11.61 30.80 12.23
CA GLY A 139 -12.68 31.73 12.58
C GLY A 139 -14.08 31.17 12.33
N LEU A 140 -14.83 31.75 11.41
CA LEU A 140 -16.17 31.29 11.03
C LEU A 140 -16.18 30.18 9.97
N LEU A 141 -15.05 29.97 9.30
CA LEU A 141 -14.87 28.87 8.33
C LEU A 141 -14.52 27.58 9.10
N THR A 142 -15.51 27.00 9.74
CA THR A 142 -15.35 25.72 10.47
C THR A 142 -15.32 24.53 9.53
N GLY A 143 -14.75 23.40 9.97
CA GLY A 143 -14.78 22.16 9.20
C GLY A 143 -16.20 21.73 8.83
N ASP A 144 -17.16 21.85 9.76
CA ASP A 144 -18.56 21.51 9.52
C ASP A 144 -19.19 22.42 8.46
N TYR A 145 -18.88 23.72 8.47
CA TYR A 145 -19.35 24.66 7.44
C TYR A 145 -18.82 24.28 6.06
N ILE A 146 -17.53 23.98 5.94
CA ILE A 146 -16.90 23.57 4.69
C ILE A 146 -17.51 22.26 4.18
N CYS A 147 -17.71 21.27 5.06
CA CYS A 147 -18.33 20.01 4.69
C CYS A 147 -19.79 20.15 4.24
N ALA A 148 -20.58 21.00 4.92
CA ALA A 148 -21.94 21.31 4.52
C ALA A 148 -21.99 21.98 3.15
N ALA A 149 -21.10 22.96 2.88
CA ALA A 149 -21.00 23.61 1.59
C ALA A 149 -20.61 22.64 0.47
N LEU A 150 -19.65 21.72 0.70
CA LEU A 150 -19.30 20.69 -0.27
C LEU A 150 -20.46 19.74 -0.57
N LYS A 151 -21.26 19.39 0.45
CA LYS A 151 -22.45 18.56 0.25
C LYS A 151 -23.48 19.28 -0.63
N GLU A 152 -23.73 20.56 -0.40
CA GLU A 152 -24.63 21.38 -1.21
C GLU A 152 -24.12 21.53 -2.66
N ILE A 153 -22.82 21.75 -2.86
CA ILE A 153 -22.21 21.82 -4.20
C ILE A 153 -22.39 20.49 -4.94
N ALA A 154 -22.28 19.36 -4.25
CA ALA A 154 -22.44 18.04 -4.85
C ALA A 154 -23.84 17.79 -5.41
N ASP A 155 -24.87 18.52 -5.02
CA ASP A 155 -26.22 18.39 -5.59
C ASP A 155 -26.28 18.74 -7.09
N SER A 156 -25.35 19.55 -7.59
CA SER A 156 -25.34 20.01 -8.98
C SER A 156 -24.01 19.82 -9.72
N THR A 157 -22.94 19.53 -9.00
CA THR A 157 -21.56 19.58 -9.51
C THR A 157 -20.82 18.29 -9.15
N ILE A 158 -20.05 17.74 -10.08
CA ILE A 158 -19.20 16.58 -9.81
C ILE A 158 -17.95 17.02 -9.03
N LEU A 159 -17.75 16.43 -7.86
CA LEU A 159 -16.55 16.63 -7.03
C LEU A 159 -15.46 15.66 -7.46
N CYS A 160 -14.40 16.14 -8.11
CA CYS A 160 -13.24 15.35 -8.47
C CYS A 160 -12.22 15.39 -7.33
N SER A 161 -11.86 14.24 -6.77
CA SER A 161 -10.86 14.11 -5.72
C SER A 161 -9.86 13.00 -6.03
N ILE A 162 -8.65 13.11 -5.47
CA ILE A 162 -7.67 12.00 -5.55
C ILE A 162 -8.12 10.81 -4.70
N ASP A 163 -8.78 11.06 -3.57
CA ASP A 163 -9.30 10.06 -2.63
C ASP A 163 -10.66 10.52 -2.12
N VAL A 164 -11.72 10.06 -2.78
CA VAL A 164 -13.12 10.36 -2.41
C VAL A 164 -13.46 9.72 -1.07
N LYS A 165 -12.99 8.51 -0.78
CA LYS A 165 -13.34 7.82 0.45
C LYS A 165 -12.92 8.59 1.72
N SER A 166 -11.74 9.19 1.70
CA SER A 166 -11.29 10.05 2.81
C SER A 166 -12.22 11.25 3.02
N MET A 167 -12.76 11.84 1.94
CA MET A 167 -13.70 12.95 2.00
C MET A 167 -15.08 12.52 2.55
N LEU A 168 -15.57 11.32 2.18
CA LEU A 168 -16.89 10.81 2.62
C LEU A 168 -17.02 10.71 4.14
N LYS A 169 -15.93 10.52 4.86
CA LYS A 169 -15.93 10.43 6.33
C LYS A 169 -16.49 11.70 6.99
N HIS A 170 -16.36 12.84 6.31
CA HIS A 170 -16.75 14.16 6.83
C HIS A 170 -17.92 14.78 6.08
N VAL A 171 -17.99 14.63 4.75
CA VAL A 171 -18.99 15.33 3.91
C VAL A 171 -20.35 14.63 3.90
N GLY A 172 -20.40 13.32 4.09
CA GLY A 172 -21.66 12.56 4.18
C GLY A 172 -22.47 12.55 2.88
N LEU A 173 -21.78 12.35 1.73
CA LEU A 173 -22.44 12.09 0.46
C LEU A 173 -23.05 10.67 0.46
N GLU A 174 -24.17 10.48 -0.24
CA GLU A 174 -24.96 9.24 -0.17
C GLU A 174 -24.79 8.34 -1.39
N ASP A 175 -24.38 8.91 -2.53
CA ASP A 175 -24.24 8.15 -3.77
C ASP A 175 -23.04 8.60 -4.62
N ALA A 176 -22.69 7.77 -5.62
CA ALA A 176 -21.55 7.95 -6.50
C ALA A 176 -21.83 8.89 -7.70
N GLY A 177 -23.06 9.39 -7.87
CA GLY A 177 -23.45 10.14 -9.06
C GLY A 177 -22.75 11.49 -9.20
N HIS A 178 -22.25 12.04 -8.09
CA HIS A 178 -21.70 13.39 -8.01
C HIS A 178 -20.22 13.42 -7.63
N VAL A 179 -19.51 12.31 -7.78
CA VAL A 179 -18.08 12.24 -7.47
C VAL A 179 -17.28 11.61 -8.60
N PHE A 180 -15.99 11.94 -8.67
CA PHE A 180 -14.99 11.29 -9.50
C PHE A 180 -13.73 11.04 -8.67
N ASP A 181 -13.40 9.78 -8.42
CA ASP A 181 -12.18 9.37 -7.72
C ASP A 181 -11.04 9.15 -8.70
N THR A 182 -10.08 10.07 -8.68
CA THR A 182 -8.94 10.04 -9.58
C THR A 182 -8.00 8.87 -9.24
N GLY A 183 -7.79 8.56 -7.97
CA GLY A 183 -6.91 7.48 -7.52
C GLY A 183 -7.40 6.11 -7.96
N VAL A 184 -8.69 5.82 -7.78
CA VAL A 184 -9.33 4.57 -8.24
C VAL A 184 -9.33 4.49 -9.77
N ALA A 185 -9.59 5.60 -10.46
CA ALA A 185 -9.56 5.64 -11.91
C ALA A 185 -8.17 5.28 -12.48
N VAL A 186 -7.10 5.86 -11.93
CA VAL A 186 -5.72 5.58 -12.35
C VAL A 186 -5.29 4.17 -11.94
N TYR A 187 -5.77 3.67 -10.79
CA TYR A 187 -5.54 2.28 -10.40
C TYR A 187 -6.10 1.29 -11.43
N LEU A 188 -7.30 1.49 -11.92
CA LEU A 188 -7.88 0.64 -12.97
C LEU A 188 -7.06 0.65 -14.26
N LEU A 189 -6.48 1.80 -14.63
CA LEU A 189 -5.62 1.92 -15.81
C LEU A 189 -4.27 1.24 -15.64
N ASN A 190 -3.71 1.24 -14.43
CA ASN A 190 -2.44 0.57 -14.14
C ASN A 190 -2.36 0.07 -12.68
N PRO A 191 -2.88 -1.14 -12.37
CA PRO A 191 -2.92 -1.70 -11.02
C PRO A 191 -1.55 -2.17 -10.51
N LEU A 192 -0.49 -2.11 -11.31
CA LEU A 192 0.86 -2.56 -10.93
C LEU A 192 1.69 -1.45 -10.26
N LYS A 193 1.20 -0.23 -10.19
CA LYS A 193 1.87 0.86 -9.49
C LYS A 193 1.87 0.64 -7.98
N SER A 194 2.95 1.08 -7.34
CA SER A 194 3.07 1.04 -5.88
C SER A 194 2.35 2.18 -5.17
N SER A 195 2.04 3.27 -5.88
CA SER A 195 1.37 4.46 -5.34
C SER A 195 0.63 5.25 -6.43
N TYR A 196 -0.36 6.01 -6.01
CA TYR A 196 -1.19 6.87 -6.86
C TYR A 196 -1.23 8.28 -6.26
N THR A 197 -0.03 8.86 -6.06
CA THR A 197 0.08 10.21 -5.51
C THR A 197 -0.25 11.27 -6.55
N PHE A 198 -0.64 12.46 -6.10
CA PHE A 198 -1.05 13.55 -7.01
C PHE A 198 0.08 13.97 -7.98
N ASP A 199 1.32 13.95 -7.54
CA ASP A 199 2.49 14.26 -8.36
C ASP A 199 2.79 13.18 -9.40
N ASP A 200 2.61 11.88 -9.06
CA ASP A 200 2.69 10.77 -10.01
C ASP A 200 1.57 10.85 -11.06
N ILE A 201 0.34 11.15 -10.62
CA ILE A 201 -0.82 11.30 -11.51
C ILE A 201 -0.64 12.50 -12.45
N ALA A 202 -0.20 13.64 -11.93
CA ALA A 202 0.06 14.83 -12.74
C ALA A 202 1.14 14.57 -13.79
N ARG A 203 2.24 13.90 -13.41
CA ARG A 203 3.31 13.54 -14.34
C ARG A 203 2.82 12.66 -15.48
N GLU A 204 1.92 11.73 -15.22
CA GLU A 204 1.43 10.79 -16.23
C GLU A 204 0.37 11.39 -17.15
N TYR A 205 -0.54 12.20 -16.62
CA TYR A 205 -1.72 12.67 -17.34
C TYR A 205 -1.71 14.18 -17.67
N LEU A 206 -0.67 14.93 -17.30
CA LEU A 206 -0.51 16.36 -17.60
C LEU A 206 0.84 16.63 -18.30
N ASP A 207 1.11 15.95 -19.41
CA ASP A 207 2.27 16.18 -20.28
C ASP A 207 3.62 16.19 -19.53
N GLY A 208 3.79 15.32 -18.55
CA GLY A 208 5.00 15.23 -17.75
C GLY A 208 5.16 16.32 -16.70
N ALA A 209 4.08 16.97 -16.27
CA ALA A 209 4.10 18.00 -15.23
C ALA A 209 4.79 17.50 -13.95
N LEU A 210 5.77 18.28 -13.48
CA LEU A 210 6.56 17.97 -12.30
C LEU A 210 6.09 18.80 -11.12
N LEU A 211 5.17 18.25 -10.34
CA LEU A 211 4.69 18.87 -9.10
C LEU A 211 5.58 18.51 -7.91
N PRO A 212 5.66 19.36 -6.87
CA PRO A 212 6.30 19.03 -5.62
C PRO A 212 5.57 17.84 -4.96
N THR A 213 6.33 16.96 -4.31
CA THR A 213 5.73 15.85 -3.58
C THR A 213 5.13 16.33 -2.24
N ARG A 214 4.31 15.50 -1.59
CA ARG A 214 3.85 15.78 -0.23
C ARG A 214 5.02 16.07 0.73
N THR A 215 6.12 15.33 0.59
CA THR A 215 7.30 15.50 1.44
C THR A 215 8.03 16.82 1.18
N ASP A 216 8.03 17.31 -0.06
CA ASP A 216 8.60 18.61 -0.39
C ASP A 216 7.79 19.74 0.25
N LEU A 217 6.45 19.59 0.31
CA LEU A 217 5.53 20.63 0.82
C LEU A 217 5.35 20.59 2.34
N LEU A 218 5.19 19.41 2.93
CA LEU A 218 4.87 19.23 4.36
C LEU A 218 6.01 18.61 5.17
N GLY A 219 7.09 18.15 4.53
CA GLY A 219 8.15 17.42 5.20
C GLY A 219 7.61 16.14 5.87
N LYS A 220 7.88 16.03 7.18
CA LYS A 220 7.40 14.91 8.01
C LYS A 220 6.15 15.27 8.84
N ASP A 221 5.63 16.47 8.71
CA ASP A 221 4.50 16.94 9.50
C ASP A 221 3.20 16.17 9.13
N SER A 222 2.38 15.90 10.14
CA SER A 222 0.99 15.49 9.94
C SER A 222 0.17 16.68 9.42
N LEU A 223 -1.04 16.44 8.88
CA LEU A 223 -1.94 17.52 8.45
C LEU A 223 -2.25 18.46 9.63
N LYS A 224 -2.53 17.90 10.80
CA LYS A 224 -2.78 18.66 12.03
C LYS A 224 -1.59 19.54 12.41
N ALA A 225 -0.37 18.97 12.43
CA ALA A 225 0.83 19.73 12.79
C ALA A 225 1.14 20.86 11.79
N ALA A 226 0.89 20.64 10.49
CA ALA A 226 1.03 21.66 9.47
C ALA A 226 -0.02 22.78 9.62
N TRP A 227 -1.26 22.41 9.97
CA TRP A 227 -2.35 23.35 10.24
C TRP A 227 -2.06 24.22 11.48
N GLU A 228 -1.66 23.61 12.60
CA GLU A 228 -1.31 24.31 13.85
C GLU A 228 -0.16 25.31 13.65
N LYS A 229 0.77 25.04 12.74
CA LYS A 229 1.87 25.95 12.37
C LYS A 229 1.46 27.04 11.37
N SER A 230 0.23 27.03 10.86
CA SER A 230 -0.22 27.88 9.74
C SER A 230 0.73 27.81 8.55
N SER A 231 1.10 26.60 8.16
CA SER A 231 2.14 26.34 7.14
C SER A 231 1.65 26.70 5.74
N ASP A 232 2.39 27.53 5.01
CA ASP A 232 2.15 27.79 3.57
C ASP A 232 2.17 26.49 2.75
N GLY A 233 2.94 25.49 3.18
CA GLY A 233 2.98 24.16 2.59
C GLY A 233 1.62 23.46 2.62
N LEU A 234 0.77 23.71 3.63
CA LEU A 234 -0.56 23.12 3.70
C LEU A 234 -1.49 23.68 2.61
N MET A 235 -1.45 25.01 2.39
CA MET A 235 -2.16 25.65 1.29
C MET A 235 -1.69 25.08 -0.06
N SER A 236 -0.38 25.07 -0.28
CA SER A 236 0.20 24.56 -1.52
C SER A 236 -0.18 23.10 -1.76
N TYR A 237 -0.12 22.26 -0.71
CA TYR A 237 -0.52 20.86 -0.79
C TYR A 237 -2.00 20.68 -1.18
N ALA A 238 -2.92 21.40 -0.52
CA ALA A 238 -4.35 21.36 -0.84
C ALA A 238 -4.63 21.79 -2.28
N CYS A 239 -3.99 22.88 -2.72
CA CYS A 239 -4.16 23.42 -4.06
C CYS A 239 -3.62 22.47 -5.13
N HIS A 240 -2.47 21.83 -4.91
CA HIS A 240 -1.94 20.84 -5.86
C HIS A 240 -2.82 19.60 -5.98
N LEU A 241 -3.35 19.08 -4.88
CA LEU A 241 -4.31 17.98 -4.89
C LEU A 241 -5.57 18.33 -5.71
N ALA A 242 -6.19 19.48 -5.40
CA ALA A 242 -7.39 19.94 -6.09
C ALA A 242 -7.14 20.22 -7.58
N TYR A 243 -6.01 20.87 -7.91
CA TYR A 243 -5.59 21.10 -9.29
C TYR A 243 -5.44 19.80 -10.05
N THR A 244 -4.72 18.83 -9.50
CA THR A 244 -4.48 17.54 -10.15
C THR A 244 -5.80 16.82 -10.39
N ALA A 245 -6.68 16.72 -9.40
CA ALA A 245 -7.98 16.10 -9.54
C ALA A 245 -8.84 16.77 -10.63
N TYR A 246 -8.80 18.11 -10.72
CA TYR A 246 -9.49 18.86 -11.76
C TYR A 246 -8.89 18.62 -13.15
N ALA A 247 -7.58 18.84 -13.27
CA ALA A 247 -6.91 18.91 -14.56
C ALA A 247 -6.77 17.54 -15.25
N THR A 248 -6.72 16.46 -14.47
CA THR A 248 -6.57 15.09 -14.98
C THR A 248 -7.89 14.37 -15.24
N ARG A 249 -9.03 14.92 -14.82
CA ARG A 249 -10.33 14.28 -14.98
C ARG A 249 -10.63 13.86 -16.42
N GLU A 250 -10.55 14.78 -17.36
CA GLU A 250 -10.86 14.50 -18.76
C GLU A 250 -9.86 13.53 -19.42
N PRO A 251 -8.52 13.72 -19.29
CA PRO A 251 -7.55 12.77 -19.78
C PRO A 251 -7.76 11.35 -19.24
N ILE A 252 -8.03 11.19 -17.94
CA ILE A 252 -8.25 9.89 -17.31
C ILE A 252 -9.58 9.27 -17.77
N GLU A 253 -10.66 10.06 -17.85
CA GLU A 253 -11.95 9.57 -18.37
C GLU A 253 -11.81 9.06 -19.81
N ASN A 254 -11.05 9.76 -20.65
CA ASN A 254 -10.78 9.32 -22.01
C ASN A 254 -9.99 8.01 -22.04
N ALA A 255 -8.93 7.90 -21.23
CA ALA A 255 -8.14 6.68 -21.13
C ALA A 255 -8.99 5.48 -20.63
N LEU A 256 -9.89 5.69 -19.66
CA LEU A 256 -10.82 4.65 -19.21
C LEU A 256 -11.79 4.20 -20.32
N LYS A 257 -12.23 5.12 -21.18
CA LYS A 257 -13.09 4.79 -22.32
C LYS A 257 -12.31 4.04 -23.41
N GLU A 258 -11.10 4.47 -23.72
CA GLU A 258 -10.22 3.82 -24.71
C GLU A 258 -9.82 2.39 -24.31
N THR A 259 -9.67 2.14 -23.00
CA THR A 259 -9.34 0.83 -22.44
C THR A 259 -10.58 -0.02 -22.08
N GLU A 260 -11.79 0.45 -22.40
CA GLU A 260 -13.08 -0.19 -22.05
C GLU A 260 -13.31 -0.33 -20.53
N MET A 261 -12.54 0.37 -19.69
CA MET A 261 -12.65 0.34 -18.22
C MET A 261 -13.69 1.32 -17.66
N TRP A 262 -14.26 2.19 -18.49
CA TRP A 262 -15.21 3.22 -18.02
C TRP A 262 -16.44 2.65 -17.32
N ASN A 263 -17.02 1.55 -17.82
CA ASN A 263 -18.18 0.93 -17.20
C ASN A 263 -17.80 0.25 -15.88
N VAL A 264 -16.63 -0.41 -15.81
CA VAL A 264 -16.11 -1.00 -14.57
C VAL A 264 -15.93 0.08 -13.53
N TYR A 265 -15.31 1.20 -13.90
CA TYR A 265 -15.12 2.34 -13.01
C TYR A 265 -16.45 2.87 -12.47
N ARG A 266 -17.40 3.16 -13.35
CA ARG A 266 -18.64 3.86 -13.01
C ARG A 266 -19.68 3.00 -12.31
N GLU A 267 -19.78 1.71 -12.68
CA GLU A 267 -20.84 0.82 -12.23
C GLU A 267 -20.40 -0.08 -11.07
N ILE A 268 -19.07 -0.26 -10.88
CA ILE A 268 -18.54 -1.17 -9.86
C ILE A 268 -17.64 -0.39 -8.89
N GLU A 269 -16.52 0.14 -9.37
CA GLU A 269 -15.46 0.66 -8.50
C GLU A 269 -15.87 1.95 -7.77
N LEU A 270 -16.53 2.86 -8.45
CA LEU A 270 -16.96 4.13 -7.84
C LEU A 270 -18.06 3.93 -6.79
N PRO A 271 -19.13 3.15 -7.03
CA PRO A 271 -20.10 2.79 -5.99
C PRO A 271 -19.50 1.98 -4.83
N LEU A 272 -18.49 1.16 -5.11
CA LEU A 272 -17.80 0.36 -4.09
C LEU A 272 -17.14 1.24 -3.02
N ILE A 273 -16.65 2.45 -3.37
CA ILE A 273 -16.10 3.42 -2.41
C ILE A 273 -17.09 3.69 -1.28
N PHE A 274 -18.37 3.92 -1.61
CA PHE A 274 -19.44 4.20 -0.65
C PHE A 274 -19.77 2.97 0.21
N THR A 275 -19.75 1.79 -0.41
CA THR A 275 -19.93 0.52 0.32
C THR A 275 -18.80 0.32 1.33
N LEU A 276 -17.54 0.53 0.92
CA LEU A 276 -16.39 0.37 1.81
C LEU A 276 -16.40 1.43 2.93
N ASP A 277 -16.74 2.68 2.63
CA ASP A 277 -16.91 3.73 3.65
C ASP A 277 -18.00 3.34 4.67
N SER A 278 -19.13 2.83 4.21
CA SER A 278 -20.21 2.34 5.07
C SER A 278 -19.74 1.17 5.94
N MET A 279 -18.99 0.21 5.38
CA MET A 279 -18.42 -0.91 6.12
C MET A 279 -17.42 -0.44 7.19
N GLU A 280 -16.57 0.53 6.86
CA GLU A 280 -15.61 1.13 7.80
C GLU A 280 -16.33 1.85 8.95
N LYS A 281 -17.37 2.63 8.64
CA LYS A 281 -18.18 3.34 9.64
C LYS A 281 -18.98 2.41 10.53
N TRP A 282 -19.54 1.35 9.95
CA TRP A 282 -20.32 0.37 10.72
C TRP A 282 -19.45 -0.50 11.61
N GLY A 283 -18.30 -0.93 11.13
CA GLY A 283 -17.40 -1.82 11.84
C GLY A 283 -18.00 -3.21 12.14
N ILE A 284 -17.28 -4.04 12.89
CA ILE A 284 -17.73 -5.36 13.32
C ILE A 284 -17.69 -5.51 14.83
N ARG A 285 -18.77 -5.99 15.43
CA ARG A 285 -18.89 -6.17 16.88
C ARG A 285 -18.02 -7.32 17.38
N VAL A 286 -17.33 -7.10 18.51
CA VAL A 286 -16.39 -8.06 19.07
C VAL A 286 -16.65 -8.22 20.57
N LYS A 287 -16.63 -9.48 21.04
CA LYS A 287 -16.65 -9.82 22.45
C LYS A 287 -15.28 -9.63 23.09
N GLY A 288 -14.95 -8.41 23.48
CA GLY A 288 -13.61 -8.04 23.97
C GLY A 288 -13.16 -8.88 25.18
N GLU A 289 -14.05 -9.15 26.14
CA GLU A 289 -13.74 -9.97 27.32
C GLU A 289 -13.39 -11.43 26.95
N GLU A 290 -14.10 -12.02 25.97
CA GLU A 290 -13.78 -13.38 25.51
C GLU A 290 -12.43 -13.39 24.77
N LEU A 291 -12.12 -12.35 24.00
CA LEU A 291 -10.84 -12.19 23.30
C LEU A 291 -9.67 -12.05 24.30
N LYS A 292 -9.86 -11.25 25.35
CA LYS A 292 -8.88 -11.08 26.43
C LYS A 292 -8.63 -12.39 27.19
N ALA A 293 -9.71 -13.07 27.60
CA ALA A 293 -9.61 -14.36 28.27
C ALA A 293 -8.92 -15.42 27.40
N TYR A 294 -9.12 -15.35 26.09
CA TYR A 294 -8.40 -16.18 25.13
C TYR A 294 -6.89 -15.86 25.12
N GLY A 295 -6.53 -14.58 25.10
CA GLY A 295 -5.13 -14.13 25.19
C GLY A 295 -4.43 -14.59 26.48
N GLU A 296 -5.12 -14.58 27.60
CA GLU A 296 -4.62 -15.09 28.89
C GLU A 296 -4.36 -16.60 28.86
N LYS A 297 -5.24 -17.39 28.23
CA LYS A 297 -5.01 -18.84 28.04
C LYS A 297 -3.81 -19.13 27.16
N LEU A 298 -3.62 -18.36 26.08
CA LEU A 298 -2.43 -18.48 25.23
C LEU A 298 -1.15 -18.17 26.03
N GLN A 299 -1.20 -17.13 26.91
CA GLN A 299 -0.05 -16.74 27.72
C GLN A 299 0.43 -17.84 28.66
N VAL A 300 -0.49 -18.59 29.27
CA VAL A 300 -0.12 -19.73 30.13
C VAL A 300 0.67 -20.77 29.33
N ARG A 301 0.16 -21.17 28.17
CA ARG A 301 0.84 -22.16 27.32
C ARG A 301 2.17 -21.66 26.74
N ILE A 302 2.24 -20.38 26.37
CA ILE A 302 3.48 -19.74 25.92
C ILE A 302 4.56 -19.79 27.00
N ALA A 303 4.22 -19.50 28.26
CA ALA A 303 5.14 -19.55 29.39
C ALA A 303 5.64 -20.98 29.69
N GLU A 304 4.77 -21.99 29.56
CA GLU A 304 5.15 -23.41 29.69
C GLU A 304 6.16 -23.80 28.59
N LEU A 305 5.88 -23.44 27.35
CA LEU A 305 6.77 -23.74 26.21
C LEU A 305 8.11 -23.03 26.31
N GLU A 306 8.10 -21.77 26.74
CA GLU A 306 9.32 -20.99 26.95
C GLU A 306 10.25 -21.68 27.95
N LYS A 307 9.69 -22.14 29.08
CA LYS A 307 10.44 -22.90 30.07
C LYS A 307 10.99 -24.22 29.52
N LEU A 308 10.16 -24.98 28.80
CA LEU A 308 10.59 -26.25 28.17
C LEU A 308 11.70 -26.04 27.15
N ILE A 309 11.60 -24.99 26.32
CA ILE A 309 12.62 -24.66 25.32
C ILE A 309 13.93 -24.27 25.99
N TYR A 310 13.92 -23.49 27.06
CA TYR A 310 15.12 -23.12 27.81
C TYR A 310 15.76 -24.33 28.52
N GLU A 311 14.96 -25.20 29.08
CA GLU A 311 15.45 -26.46 29.68
C GLU A 311 16.15 -27.36 28.65
N GLN A 312 15.57 -27.48 27.44
CA GLN A 312 16.15 -28.27 26.34
C GLN A 312 17.40 -27.62 25.74
N ALA A 313 17.42 -26.30 25.66
CA ALA A 313 18.54 -25.51 25.13
C ALA A 313 19.72 -25.39 26.13
N GLY A 314 19.42 -25.55 27.44
CA GLY A 314 20.39 -25.35 28.52
C GLY A 314 20.68 -23.91 28.86
N GLU A 315 20.00 -22.96 28.26
CA GLU A 315 20.16 -21.51 28.50
C GLU A 315 18.93 -20.71 28.05
N GLU A 316 18.77 -19.51 28.61
CA GLU A 316 17.75 -18.55 28.21
C GLU A 316 18.21 -17.72 27.00
N PHE A 317 17.34 -17.51 26.04
CA PHE A 317 17.58 -16.70 24.85
C PHE A 317 16.28 -16.15 24.27
N ASN A 318 16.34 -15.19 23.35
CA ASN A 318 15.16 -14.72 22.66
C ASN A 318 14.73 -15.69 21.55
N ILE A 319 13.71 -16.53 21.82
CA ILE A 319 13.16 -17.56 20.91
C ILE A 319 12.61 -16.91 19.63
N ASN A 320 12.12 -15.67 19.70
CA ASN A 320 11.62 -14.92 18.54
C ASN A 320 12.73 -14.28 17.71
N SER A 321 13.99 -14.29 18.17
CA SER A 321 15.13 -13.79 17.40
C SER A 321 15.68 -14.87 16.46
N PRO A 322 15.53 -14.74 15.12
CA PRO A 322 16.06 -15.73 14.17
C PRO A 322 17.55 -15.95 14.34
N LYS A 323 18.30 -14.89 14.68
CA LYS A 323 19.74 -14.94 14.87
C LYS A 323 20.14 -15.78 16.10
N GLN A 324 19.51 -15.49 17.26
CA GLN A 324 19.81 -16.23 18.49
C GLN A 324 19.37 -17.69 18.37
N LEU A 325 18.16 -17.92 17.88
CA LEU A 325 17.65 -19.27 17.68
C LEU A 325 18.53 -20.09 16.72
N GLY A 326 18.99 -19.48 15.62
CA GLY A 326 19.90 -20.15 14.68
C GLY A 326 21.21 -20.59 15.33
N VAL A 327 21.80 -19.77 16.20
CA VAL A 327 23.00 -20.12 16.96
C VAL A 327 22.72 -21.27 17.93
N ILE A 328 21.59 -21.21 18.66
CA ILE A 328 21.22 -22.27 19.61
C ILE A 328 21.06 -23.62 18.89
N LEU A 329 20.18 -23.67 17.88
CA LEU A 329 19.85 -24.93 17.22
C LEU A 329 21.03 -25.52 16.42
N PHE A 330 21.72 -24.70 15.63
CA PHE A 330 22.67 -25.19 14.63
C PHE A 330 24.12 -25.12 15.05
N GLU A 331 24.51 -24.24 15.98
CA GLU A 331 25.90 -24.15 16.46
C GLU A 331 26.09 -24.83 17.83
N LYS A 332 25.19 -24.55 18.80
CA LYS A 332 25.35 -25.11 20.17
C LYS A 332 24.81 -26.52 20.30
N MET A 333 23.57 -26.73 19.80
CA MET A 333 22.97 -28.07 19.85
C MET A 333 23.43 -28.97 18.69
N GLY A 334 24.03 -28.40 17.64
CA GLY A 334 24.57 -29.17 16.50
C GLY A 334 23.50 -29.86 15.66
N ILE A 335 22.26 -29.40 15.63
CA ILE A 335 21.17 -29.99 14.85
C ILE A 335 21.51 -29.91 13.35
N PRO A 336 21.54 -31.06 12.62
CA PRO A 336 21.87 -31.08 11.20
C PRO A 336 20.76 -30.44 10.35
N GLY A 337 21.08 -29.93 9.15
CA GLY A 337 20.11 -29.42 8.19
C GLY A 337 19.91 -27.90 8.22
N GLY A 338 20.67 -27.18 9.01
CA GLY A 338 20.64 -25.69 9.06
C GLY A 338 21.06 -25.05 7.73
N ARG A 339 20.21 -24.20 7.15
CA ARG A 339 20.52 -23.44 5.92
C ARG A 339 21.17 -22.11 6.29
N LYS A 340 22.44 -21.94 5.92
CA LYS A 340 23.17 -20.65 6.10
C LYS A 340 22.66 -19.58 5.12
N THR A 341 22.48 -18.36 5.62
CA THR A 341 22.18 -17.16 4.87
C THR A 341 23.29 -16.12 5.07
N LYS A 342 23.23 -14.98 4.39
CA LYS A 342 24.21 -13.89 4.57
C LYS A 342 24.28 -13.36 6.02
N THR A 343 23.21 -13.50 6.79
CA THR A 343 23.04 -12.94 8.15
C THR A 343 23.02 -13.98 9.27
N GLY A 344 23.25 -15.26 8.96
CA GLY A 344 23.20 -16.36 9.92
C GLY A 344 22.41 -17.57 9.38
N TYR A 345 21.87 -18.41 10.27
CA TYR A 345 21.05 -19.53 9.89
C TYR A 345 19.59 -19.11 9.66
N SER A 346 18.95 -19.68 8.64
CA SER A 346 17.51 -19.51 8.46
C SER A 346 16.74 -20.35 9.48
N THR A 347 15.82 -19.71 10.18
CA THR A 347 14.87 -20.34 11.08
C THR A 347 13.43 -20.13 10.60
N ALA A 348 13.24 -20.09 9.27
CA ALA A 348 11.93 -20.02 8.64
C ALA A 348 11.13 -21.30 8.91
N ALA A 349 9.79 -21.19 8.93
CA ALA A 349 8.91 -22.29 9.32
C ALA A 349 9.12 -23.55 8.46
N ASP A 350 9.27 -23.38 7.14
CA ASP A 350 9.51 -24.47 6.19
C ASP A 350 10.78 -25.29 6.47
N ILE A 351 11.80 -24.67 7.08
CA ILE A 351 13.05 -25.33 7.49
C ILE A 351 12.85 -26.02 8.83
N LEU A 352 12.21 -25.34 9.79
CA LEU A 352 11.97 -25.92 11.11
C LEU A 352 10.98 -27.10 11.03
N GLU A 353 9.94 -27.02 10.22
CA GLU A 353 8.98 -28.11 10.02
C GLU A 353 9.62 -29.40 9.51
N LYS A 354 10.68 -29.30 8.70
CA LYS A 354 11.45 -30.49 8.24
C LYS A 354 12.27 -31.13 9.35
N LEU A 355 12.68 -30.37 10.35
CA LEU A 355 13.47 -30.82 11.48
C LEU A 355 12.62 -31.30 12.66
N ALA A 356 11.38 -30.82 12.73
CA ALA A 356 10.45 -31.10 13.83
C ALA A 356 10.24 -32.61 14.14
N PRO A 357 10.10 -33.52 13.13
CA PRO A 357 9.88 -34.94 13.44
C PRO A 357 11.01 -35.63 14.24
N GLU A 358 12.23 -35.12 14.12
CA GLU A 358 13.41 -35.70 14.77
C GLU A 358 13.88 -34.89 15.99
N GLN A 359 13.35 -33.69 16.18
CA GLN A 359 13.85 -32.73 17.16
C GLN A 359 12.71 -32.15 18.02
N PRO A 360 12.46 -32.66 19.24
CA PRO A 360 11.35 -32.19 20.10
C PRO A 360 11.40 -30.70 20.35
N ILE A 361 12.57 -30.10 20.61
CA ILE A 361 12.72 -28.66 20.81
C ILE A 361 12.20 -27.83 19.63
N VAL A 362 12.33 -28.34 18.40
CA VAL A 362 11.88 -27.64 17.20
C VAL A 362 10.35 -27.62 17.13
N ASN A 363 9.68 -28.67 17.56
CA ASN A 363 8.22 -28.71 17.69
C ASN A 363 7.75 -27.66 18.70
N ASP A 364 8.40 -27.61 19.89
CA ASP A 364 8.04 -26.66 20.93
C ASP A 364 8.27 -25.20 20.47
N ILE A 365 9.34 -24.95 19.70
CA ILE A 365 9.63 -23.63 19.12
C ILE A 365 8.59 -23.25 18.07
N LEU A 366 8.16 -24.17 17.21
CA LEU A 366 7.11 -23.91 16.23
C LEU A 366 5.79 -23.58 16.92
N GLU A 367 5.38 -24.37 17.92
CA GLU A 367 4.19 -24.10 18.73
C GLU A 367 4.32 -22.75 19.45
N TYR A 368 5.44 -22.47 20.13
CA TYR A 368 5.69 -21.20 20.80
C TYR A 368 5.54 -20.00 19.86
N ARG A 369 6.19 -20.02 18.71
CA ARG A 369 6.11 -18.93 17.72
C ARG A 369 4.70 -18.74 17.19
N GLN A 370 4.00 -19.84 16.95
CA GLN A 370 2.61 -19.83 16.51
C GLN A 370 1.69 -19.18 17.55
N LEU A 371 1.78 -19.61 18.83
CA LEU A 371 0.97 -19.06 19.90
C LEU A 371 1.31 -17.61 20.20
N THR A 372 2.61 -17.27 20.18
CA THR A 372 3.07 -15.88 20.38
C THR A 372 2.51 -14.96 19.28
N LYS A 373 2.53 -15.41 18.02
CA LYS A 373 1.93 -14.67 16.92
C LYS A 373 0.41 -14.53 17.06
N LEU A 374 -0.29 -15.60 17.42
CA LEU A 374 -1.73 -15.57 17.67
C LEU A 374 -2.07 -14.58 18.79
N LYS A 375 -1.32 -14.62 19.89
CA LYS A 375 -1.54 -13.72 21.01
C LYS A 375 -1.25 -12.27 20.63
N SER A 376 -0.04 -11.97 20.14
CA SER A 376 0.37 -10.59 19.87
C SER A 376 -0.43 -9.92 18.76
N THR A 377 -0.68 -10.66 17.65
CA THR A 377 -1.35 -10.07 16.47
C THR A 377 -2.86 -10.05 16.62
N TYR A 378 -3.45 -11.12 17.15
CA TYR A 378 -4.91 -11.26 17.14
C TYR A 378 -5.54 -11.05 18.51
N ALA A 379 -5.04 -11.67 19.58
CA ALA A 379 -5.67 -11.46 20.89
C ALA A 379 -5.40 -10.05 21.43
N ASP A 380 -4.14 -9.67 21.56
CA ASP A 380 -3.75 -8.37 22.09
C ASP A 380 -3.95 -7.27 21.05
N GLY A 381 -3.54 -7.51 19.78
CA GLY A 381 -3.63 -6.52 18.72
C GLY A 381 -5.07 -6.13 18.38
N LEU A 382 -6.00 -7.08 18.29
CA LEU A 382 -7.41 -6.75 18.06
C LEU A 382 -8.07 -6.14 19.30
N SER A 383 -7.71 -6.59 20.51
CA SER A 383 -8.23 -5.99 21.75
C SER A 383 -7.88 -4.51 21.88
N ALA A 384 -6.71 -4.11 21.40
CA ALA A 384 -6.23 -2.73 21.48
C ALA A 384 -6.97 -1.77 20.51
N VAL A 385 -7.65 -2.29 19.50
CA VAL A 385 -8.36 -1.51 18.46
C VAL A 385 -9.89 -1.64 18.56
N ILE A 386 -10.41 -2.24 19.64
CA ILE A 386 -11.85 -2.22 19.92
C ILE A 386 -12.19 -0.81 20.39
N GLU A 387 -13.09 -0.15 19.69
CA GLU A 387 -13.54 1.21 20.04
C GLU A 387 -14.62 1.21 21.13
N ALA A 388 -15.02 2.40 21.56
CA ALA A 388 -15.96 2.58 22.67
C ALA A 388 -17.36 1.98 22.40
N ASP A 389 -17.73 1.79 21.15
CA ASP A 389 -18.96 1.15 20.70
C ASP A 389 -18.90 -0.40 20.74
N GLY A 390 -17.75 -0.97 21.11
CA GLY A 390 -17.51 -2.40 21.16
C GLY A 390 -17.23 -3.03 19.79
N ARG A 391 -16.83 -2.23 18.79
CA ARG A 391 -16.56 -2.65 17.43
C ARG A 391 -15.11 -2.44 17.03
N ILE A 392 -14.70 -3.13 15.99
CA ILE A 392 -13.46 -2.89 15.28
C ILE A 392 -13.80 -2.26 13.92
N HIS A 393 -13.18 -1.13 13.63
CA HIS A 393 -13.30 -0.38 12.38
C HIS A 393 -12.01 -0.55 11.58
N SER A 394 -12.01 -1.49 10.64
CA SER A 394 -10.87 -1.72 9.74
C SER A 394 -10.93 -0.76 8.56
N THR A 395 -9.79 -0.48 7.96
CA THR A 395 -9.71 0.27 6.69
C THR A 395 -9.65 -0.71 5.53
N PHE A 396 -10.51 -0.53 4.53
CA PHE A 396 -10.55 -1.35 3.32
C PHE A 396 -9.98 -0.58 2.14
N ASN A 397 -8.87 -1.06 1.58
CA ASN A 397 -8.15 -0.38 0.50
C ASN A 397 -8.49 -1.02 -0.85
N GLN A 398 -8.90 -0.18 -1.80
CA GLN A 398 -9.32 -0.59 -3.13
C GLN A 398 -8.16 -0.59 -4.13
N THR A 399 -7.09 0.17 -3.89
CA THR A 399 -6.01 0.46 -4.84
C THR A 399 -4.66 -0.18 -4.49
N ILE A 400 -4.63 -1.18 -3.59
CA ILE A 400 -3.36 -1.77 -3.11
C ILE A 400 -2.96 -3.03 -3.89
N THR A 401 -3.92 -3.87 -4.24
CA THR A 401 -3.61 -5.17 -4.87
C THR A 401 -3.59 -5.05 -6.38
N ALA A 402 -2.65 -5.74 -7.05
CA ALA A 402 -2.59 -5.78 -8.52
C ALA A 402 -3.74 -6.59 -9.17
N THR A 403 -4.54 -7.29 -8.38
CA THR A 403 -5.55 -8.25 -8.86
C THR A 403 -6.99 -7.76 -8.74
N GLY A 404 -7.24 -6.54 -8.28
CA GLY A 404 -8.59 -6.04 -8.00
C GLY A 404 -9.18 -6.50 -6.66
N ARG A 405 -8.44 -7.27 -5.85
CA ARG A 405 -8.89 -7.66 -4.51
C ARG A 405 -8.82 -6.47 -3.56
N ILE A 406 -9.78 -6.39 -2.64
CA ILE A 406 -9.74 -5.43 -1.54
C ILE A 406 -8.75 -5.93 -0.49
N SER A 407 -7.93 -5.03 0.06
CA SER A 407 -7.09 -5.33 1.22
C SER A 407 -7.63 -4.67 2.47
N SER A 408 -7.38 -5.29 3.64
CA SER A 408 -7.79 -4.79 4.96
C SER A 408 -6.56 -4.40 5.76
N THR A 409 -6.60 -3.21 6.38
CA THR A 409 -5.51 -2.69 7.23
C THR A 409 -6.10 -2.00 8.47
N GLU A 410 -5.32 -1.87 9.50
CA GLU A 410 -5.62 -1.12 10.74
C GLU A 410 -6.95 -1.50 11.43
N PRO A 411 -7.17 -2.78 11.79
CA PRO A 411 -6.32 -3.96 11.65
C PRO A 411 -6.59 -4.76 10.38
N ASN A 412 -5.64 -5.64 9.97
CA ASN A 412 -5.89 -6.58 8.89
C ASN A 412 -6.76 -7.75 9.38
N LEU A 413 -8.03 -7.76 9.02
CA LEU A 413 -9.00 -8.79 9.39
C LEU A 413 -8.98 -10.00 8.44
N GLN A 414 -8.37 -9.88 7.25
CA GLN A 414 -8.32 -10.96 6.25
C GLN A 414 -7.36 -12.08 6.61
N ASN A 415 -6.39 -11.82 7.49
CA ASN A 415 -5.35 -12.78 7.87
C ASN A 415 -5.68 -13.58 9.13
N ILE A 416 -6.90 -13.51 9.67
CA ILE A 416 -7.32 -14.29 10.83
C ILE A 416 -7.31 -15.79 10.44
N PRO A 417 -6.55 -16.64 11.15
CA PRO A 417 -6.38 -18.05 10.76
C PRO A 417 -7.70 -18.82 10.75
N VAL A 418 -7.92 -19.61 9.68
CA VAL A 418 -9.13 -20.42 9.49
C VAL A 418 -8.87 -21.90 9.77
N ARG A 419 -7.69 -22.40 9.38
CA ARG A 419 -7.39 -23.85 9.38
C ARG A 419 -7.07 -24.39 10.77
N MET A 420 -6.51 -23.54 11.65
CA MET A 420 -6.09 -23.95 12.99
C MET A 420 -7.25 -23.84 13.96
N GLU A 421 -7.37 -24.81 14.86
CA GLU A 421 -8.40 -24.82 15.89
C GLU A 421 -8.35 -23.57 16.79
N LEU A 422 -7.15 -23.17 17.18
CA LEU A 422 -6.93 -21.94 17.96
C LEU A 422 -7.32 -20.68 17.16
N GLY A 423 -7.09 -20.63 15.85
CA GLY A 423 -7.54 -19.52 15.00
C GLY A 423 -9.07 -19.45 14.90
N ARG A 424 -9.75 -20.58 14.88
CA ARG A 424 -11.23 -20.65 14.89
C ARG A 424 -11.84 -20.05 16.15
N LEU A 425 -11.15 -20.15 17.30
CA LEU A 425 -11.61 -19.54 18.55
C LEU A 425 -11.60 -18.02 18.47
N ILE A 426 -10.59 -17.43 17.79
CA ILE A 426 -10.55 -15.97 17.54
C ILE A 426 -11.76 -15.55 16.69
N ARG A 427 -12.14 -16.31 15.69
CA ARG A 427 -13.31 -15.99 14.83
C ARG A 427 -14.63 -15.99 15.60
N LYS A 428 -14.76 -16.77 16.68
CA LYS A 428 -15.98 -16.83 17.49
C LYS A 428 -16.27 -15.58 18.30
N VAL A 429 -15.27 -14.73 18.53
CA VAL A 429 -15.49 -13.46 19.23
C VAL A 429 -16.17 -12.41 18.38
N PHE A 430 -16.15 -12.55 17.03
CA PHE A 430 -16.90 -11.69 16.13
C PHE A 430 -18.36 -12.11 16.12
N ILE A 431 -19.24 -11.20 16.45
CA ILE A 431 -20.68 -11.45 16.60
C ILE A 431 -21.49 -10.43 15.81
N PRO A 432 -22.68 -10.79 15.33
CA PRO A 432 -23.59 -9.81 14.75
C PRO A 432 -24.16 -8.92 15.86
N GLU A 433 -24.69 -7.76 15.49
CA GLU A 433 -25.49 -6.92 16.37
C GLU A 433 -26.73 -7.67 16.82
N GLU A 434 -27.31 -7.26 17.97
CA GLU A 434 -28.55 -7.84 18.45
C GLU A 434 -29.69 -7.69 17.42
N GLY A 435 -30.36 -8.78 17.11
CA GLY A 435 -31.39 -8.82 16.04
C GLY A 435 -30.84 -9.02 14.63
N TYR A 436 -29.53 -9.00 14.41
CA TYR A 436 -28.90 -9.27 13.13
C TYR A 436 -28.34 -10.68 13.05
N ARG A 437 -27.98 -11.09 11.83
CA ARG A 437 -27.32 -12.36 11.54
C ARG A 437 -26.19 -12.14 10.54
N PHE A 438 -25.14 -12.94 10.64
CA PHE A 438 -24.17 -13.03 9.56
C PHE A 438 -24.78 -13.73 8.36
N VAL A 439 -24.55 -13.16 7.19
CA VAL A 439 -24.81 -13.78 5.89
C VAL A 439 -23.46 -13.95 5.21
N ASP A 440 -23.13 -15.18 4.88
CA ASP A 440 -21.91 -15.53 4.15
C ASP A 440 -22.32 -15.97 2.75
N ALA A 441 -21.74 -15.32 1.73
CA ALA A 441 -21.98 -15.64 0.34
C ALA A 441 -20.63 -15.57 -0.40
N ASP A 442 -20.26 -16.67 -1.06
CA ASP A 442 -19.03 -16.79 -1.81
C ASP A 442 -19.28 -17.47 -3.17
N TYR A 443 -18.45 -17.12 -4.13
CA TYR A 443 -18.47 -17.74 -5.44
C TYR A 443 -17.70 -19.06 -5.42
N SER A 444 -18.35 -20.16 -5.81
CA SER A 444 -17.67 -21.44 -5.94
C SER A 444 -16.69 -21.42 -7.11
N GLN A 445 -15.38 -21.57 -6.82
CA GLN A 445 -14.29 -21.72 -7.80
C GLN A 445 -14.31 -20.65 -8.90
N ILE A 446 -14.53 -19.37 -8.54
CA ILE A 446 -14.72 -18.30 -9.53
C ILE A 446 -13.53 -18.14 -10.47
N GLU A 447 -12.30 -18.26 -9.97
CA GLU A 447 -11.09 -18.13 -10.78
C GLU A 447 -11.01 -19.22 -11.86
N LEU A 448 -11.35 -20.46 -11.52
CA LEU A 448 -11.37 -21.57 -12.47
C LEU A 448 -12.51 -21.44 -13.48
N ARG A 449 -13.68 -20.90 -13.09
CA ARG A 449 -14.79 -20.60 -14.02
C ARG A 449 -14.40 -19.51 -15.02
N VAL A 450 -13.73 -18.44 -14.55
CA VAL A 450 -13.20 -17.39 -15.42
C VAL A 450 -12.13 -17.96 -16.36
N LEU A 451 -11.22 -18.81 -15.85
CA LEU A 451 -10.22 -19.48 -16.67
C LEU A 451 -10.84 -20.36 -17.75
N ALA A 452 -11.85 -21.17 -17.41
CA ALA A 452 -12.59 -21.99 -18.37
C ALA A 452 -13.22 -21.14 -19.48
N HIS A 453 -13.83 -20.01 -19.11
CA HIS A 453 -14.42 -19.07 -20.06
C HIS A 453 -13.38 -18.46 -21.00
N MET A 454 -12.29 -17.95 -20.44
CA MET A 454 -11.23 -17.27 -21.22
C MET A 454 -10.44 -18.22 -22.12
N SER A 455 -10.17 -19.45 -21.65
CA SER A 455 -9.43 -20.45 -22.43
C SER A 455 -10.30 -21.15 -23.48
N GLY A 456 -11.64 -21.16 -23.29
CA GLY A 456 -12.56 -21.93 -24.13
C GLY A 456 -12.38 -23.44 -23.95
N ASP A 457 -11.75 -23.91 -22.85
CA ASP A 457 -11.53 -25.35 -22.59
C ASP A 457 -12.85 -26.08 -22.39
N VAL A 458 -13.18 -26.96 -23.35
CA VAL A 458 -14.46 -27.67 -23.38
C VAL A 458 -14.63 -28.57 -22.16
N THR A 459 -13.54 -29.18 -21.67
CA THR A 459 -13.60 -30.10 -20.52
C THR A 459 -13.92 -29.34 -19.24
N MET A 460 -13.28 -28.20 -19.02
CA MET A 460 -13.58 -27.35 -17.86
C MET A 460 -15.00 -26.77 -17.94
N ILE A 461 -15.41 -26.28 -19.11
CA ILE A 461 -16.76 -25.73 -19.32
C ILE A 461 -17.82 -26.80 -19.06
N ASP A 462 -17.63 -28.02 -19.59
CA ASP A 462 -18.54 -29.14 -19.39
C ASP A 462 -18.61 -29.56 -17.90
N ALA A 463 -17.46 -29.61 -17.22
CA ALA A 463 -17.42 -29.92 -15.79
C ALA A 463 -18.25 -28.93 -14.98
N PHE A 464 -18.07 -27.63 -15.21
CA PHE A 464 -18.84 -26.59 -14.50
C PHE A 464 -20.32 -26.58 -14.84
N ASN A 465 -20.70 -26.83 -16.11
CA ASN A 465 -22.11 -26.93 -16.53
C ASN A 465 -22.80 -28.14 -15.91
N ASN A 466 -22.05 -29.19 -15.58
CA ASN A 466 -22.57 -30.39 -14.90
C ASN A 466 -22.37 -30.38 -13.38
N GLU A 467 -22.02 -29.20 -12.79
CA GLU A 467 -21.79 -29.01 -11.35
C GLU A 467 -20.72 -29.96 -10.76
N LEU A 468 -19.73 -30.34 -11.56
CA LEU A 468 -18.61 -31.14 -11.10
C LEU A 468 -17.57 -30.22 -10.45
N ASP A 469 -16.90 -30.74 -9.43
CA ASP A 469 -15.74 -30.11 -8.78
C ASP A 469 -14.49 -30.41 -9.59
N ILE A 470 -13.64 -29.39 -9.86
CA ILE A 470 -12.43 -29.53 -10.69
C ILE A 470 -11.19 -29.45 -9.80
#